data_84c4126f0d9b6f11c03e1e93fc97a6ab
#
_entry.id   84c4126f0d9b6f11c03e1e93fc97a6ab
#
_cell.length_a   1.000
_cell.length_b   1.000
_cell.length_c   1.000
_cell.angle_alpha   90.00
_cell.angle_beta   90.00
_cell.angle_gamma   90.00
#
_symmetry.space_group_name_H-M   'P 1'
#
loop_
_entity.id
_entity.type
_entity.pdbx_description
1 polymer ?
#
loop_
_entity_poly.entity_id
_entity_poly.type
_entity_poly.pdbx_seq_one_letter_code
_entity_poly.pdbx_strand_id
1 'polypeptide(L)'
;MHWTHSHIVSGRKLLVAAAFILGLCVLAVAPLAAQDQTPPPVQDNGDKPKQDAPTDAGGPTGDTGPYVVPKKKDDAAPPAPPASVLPKKVEGMPDYSIKVNVPLVNVDVLVTSKDGQFIPGLKKENFRILEDGVPQTVTNFAQTQAPITAVLLVEFASTSYTFMVQALQASYAFASTLKKDDWVSVVSYDMKPYLLSDFTQDKKQVYSALGQLRIPGFAETNLFDALYDTLDRLDRVEGKKYIILVTTGVDTFSRIRLDEVTKKIKNTKDVTIFPISVGFILRECFDSGRCRGYSHGFGIPVDRMDYLQADNEMRTFAAMTGGRAYFPRFEGELGELFRDIGTDIRNEYSIAYHPTNNKLDGTYRKLKVQIVAADGGPLKIRDQKGKDIKIDIVAREGYTAKNTVE
;
A
#
# COMPACT_ATOMS: atom_id res chain seq x y z
N MET A 1 39.71 -58.87 -25.53
CA MET A 1 39.39 -58.62 -26.94
C MET A 1 39.11 -57.12 -27.04
N HIS A 2 40.14 -56.30 -27.31
CA HIS A 2 40.53 -55.71 -28.60
C HIS A 2 39.29 -55.08 -29.32
N TRP A 3 39.23 -53.79 -29.61
CA TRP A 3 40.15 -52.98 -30.41
C TRP A 3 39.88 -51.48 -30.24
N THR A 4 40.96 -50.73 -30.13
CA THR A 4 41.19 -49.28 -30.33
C THR A 4 40.89 -48.86 -31.75
N HIS A 5 40.48 -47.62 -32.01
CA HIS A 5 41.10 -46.76 -33.02
C HIS A 5 40.78 -45.27 -32.83
N SER A 6 41.82 -44.54 -32.70
CA SER A 6 41.97 -43.08 -32.78
C SER A 6 41.86 -42.61 -34.24
N HIS A 7 41.34 -41.43 -34.48
CA HIS A 7 41.74 -40.61 -35.62
C HIS A 7 41.82 -39.13 -35.26
N ILE A 8 43.06 -38.62 -35.27
CA ILE A 8 43.49 -37.22 -35.29
C ILE A 8 43.43 -36.75 -36.75
N VAL A 9 42.83 -35.60 -37.02
CA VAL A 9 43.10 -34.75 -38.20
C VAL A 9 42.96 -33.31 -37.79
N SER A 10 44.02 -32.66 -37.55
CA SER A 10 44.86 -31.67 -38.17
C SER A 10 44.16 -30.62 -39.04
N GLY A 11 44.19 -29.38 -38.54
CA GLY A 11 44.66 -28.15 -39.15
C GLY A 11 43.93 -27.53 -40.35
N ARG A 12 43.53 -26.30 -40.18
CA ARG A 12 43.96 -25.24 -41.12
C ARG A 12 43.54 -23.85 -40.60
N LYS A 13 44.56 -23.07 -40.34
CA LYS A 13 44.46 -21.60 -40.12
C LYS A 13 44.02 -20.93 -41.41
N LEU A 14 43.00 -20.09 -41.37
CA LEU A 14 42.74 -19.11 -42.38
C LEU A 14 42.84 -17.72 -41.75
N LEU A 15 43.93 -17.06 -42.05
CA LEU A 15 44.16 -15.63 -41.85
C LEU A 15 43.37 -14.89 -42.98
N VAL A 16 42.44 -14.01 -42.60
CA VAL A 16 41.94 -12.99 -43.51
C VAL A 16 42.31 -11.64 -42.92
N ALA A 17 43.25 -10.98 -43.64
CA ALA A 17 43.61 -9.59 -43.45
C ALA A 17 42.47 -8.70 -43.99
N ALA A 18 41.95 -7.80 -43.16
CA ALA A 18 41.08 -6.73 -43.60
C ALA A 18 41.82 -5.39 -43.43
N ALA A 19 41.95 -4.69 -44.54
CA ALA A 19 42.68 -3.46 -44.71
C ALA A 19 42.03 -2.28 -43.97
N PHE A 20 42.89 -1.47 -43.36
CA PHE A 20 42.61 -0.12 -42.86
C PHE A 20 42.28 0.82 -44.01
N ILE A 21 41.14 1.49 -43.94
CA ILE A 21 40.88 2.73 -44.68
C ILE A 21 40.70 3.82 -43.64
N LEU A 22 41.75 4.60 -43.43
CA LEU A 22 41.72 5.87 -42.70
C LEU A 22 41.13 6.95 -43.64
N GLY A 23 39.88 7.36 -43.37
CA GLY A 23 39.30 8.57 -43.96
C GLY A 23 39.46 9.74 -43.01
N LEU A 24 40.42 10.60 -43.27
CA LEU A 24 40.71 11.84 -42.58
C LEU A 24 39.69 12.91 -43.02
N CYS A 25 38.64 13.19 -42.21
CA CYS A 25 37.81 14.39 -42.38
C CYS A 25 38.32 15.48 -41.44
N VAL A 26 39.07 16.39 -42.03
CA VAL A 26 39.46 17.68 -41.41
C VAL A 26 38.24 18.60 -41.50
N LEU A 27 37.57 18.85 -40.38
CA LEU A 27 36.55 19.91 -40.27
C LEU A 27 37.22 21.15 -39.68
N ALA A 28 37.31 22.17 -40.52
CA ALA A 28 37.78 23.50 -40.16
C ALA A 28 36.79 24.16 -39.19
N VAL A 29 37.25 24.49 -37.99
CA VAL A 29 36.51 25.29 -37.00
C VAL A 29 36.77 26.76 -37.33
N ALA A 30 35.76 27.49 -37.81
CA ALA A 30 35.80 28.95 -37.89
C ALA A 30 35.30 29.54 -36.57
N PRO A 31 35.94 30.55 -35.99
CA PRO A 31 35.43 31.22 -34.79
C PRO A 31 34.25 32.12 -35.13
N LEU A 32 33.09 31.88 -34.51
CA LEU A 32 31.98 32.82 -34.54
C LEU A 32 32.31 33.98 -33.59
N ALA A 33 32.46 35.17 -34.16
CA ALA A 33 32.55 36.41 -33.41
C ALA A 33 31.20 36.70 -32.73
N ALA A 34 31.23 36.92 -31.43
CA ALA A 34 30.09 37.41 -30.67
C ALA A 34 29.76 38.84 -31.09
N GLN A 35 28.59 39.06 -31.66
CA GLN A 35 28.03 40.39 -31.84
C GLN A 35 27.28 40.80 -30.59
N ASP A 36 27.84 41.82 -29.93
CA ASP A 36 27.23 42.55 -28.84
C ASP A 36 26.07 43.39 -29.41
N GLN A 37 24.80 43.01 -29.11
CA GLN A 37 23.64 43.82 -29.43
C GLN A 37 23.06 44.37 -28.15
N THR A 38 23.41 45.59 -27.85
CA THR A 38 22.68 46.45 -26.88
C THR A 38 21.28 46.72 -27.37
N PRO A 39 20.24 46.53 -26.56
CA PRO A 39 18.88 46.86 -26.93
C PRO A 39 18.64 48.38 -26.88
N PRO A 40 17.77 48.93 -27.76
CA PRO A 40 17.44 50.36 -27.78
C PRO A 40 16.56 50.73 -26.56
N PRO A 41 16.55 52.02 -26.18
CA PRO A 41 15.81 52.48 -25.00
C PRO A 41 14.29 52.44 -25.23
N VAL A 42 13.57 51.90 -24.21
CA VAL A 42 12.12 51.82 -24.17
C VAL A 42 11.53 53.19 -23.90
N GLN A 43 10.72 53.69 -24.82
CA GLN A 43 9.85 54.84 -24.57
C GLN A 43 8.65 54.43 -23.70
N ASP A 44 8.48 55.12 -22.59
CA ASP A 44 7.38 55.03 -21.67
C ASP A 44 6.13 55.71 -22.33
N ASN A 45 5.11 54.90 -22.67
CA ASN A 45 3.79 55.38 -22.94
C ASN A 45 2.80 54.61 -22.07
N GLY A 46 2.30 55.35 -21.10
CA GLY A 46 1.22 54.88 -20.21
C GLY A 46 -0.03 54.47 -20.99
N ASP A 47 -0.46 53.26 -20.69
CA ASP A 47 -1.83 52.85 -20.48
C ASP A 47 -1.80 51.31 -20.30
N LYS A 48 -1.91 50.86 -19.06
CA LYS A 48 -2.02 49.42 -18.71
C LYS A 48 -3.50 49.04 -18.73
N PRO A 49 -3.94 48.15 -19.64
CA PRO A 49 -5.02 47.23 -19.31
C PRO A 49 -4.48 46.21 -18.34
N LYS A 50 -5.16 46.00 -17.22
CA LYS A 50 -4.93 44.84 -16.33
C LYS A 50 -5.12 43.58 -17.17
N GLN A 51 -4.01 42.95 -17.53
CA GLN A 51 -4.02 41.56 -17.93
C GLN A 51 -4.14 40.74 -16.65
N ASP A 52 -5.30 40.09 -16.51
CA ASP A 52 -5.47 38.99 -15.55
C ASP A 52 -4.37 38.00 -15.80
N ALA A 53 -3.65 37.63 -14.73
CA ALA A 53 -2.67 36.57 -14.75
C ALA A 53 -3.33 35.27 -15.28
N PRO A 54 -2.62 34.49 -16.09
CA PRO A 54 -3.14 33.21 -16.49
C PRO A 54 -3.43 32.43 -15.20
N THR A 55 -4.68 32.05 -15.04
CA THR A 55 -5.10 31.08 -14.04
C THR A 55 -4.17 29.90 -14.16
N ASP A 56 -3.45 29.64 -13.08
CA ASP A 56 -2.59 28.49 -12.88
C ASP A 56 -3.30 27.25 -13.44
N ALA A 57 -2.67 26.57 -14.38
CA ALA A 57 -3.20 25.35 -14.96
C ALA A 57 -3.19 24.33 -13.84
N GLY A 58 -4.38 24.11 -13.24
CA GLY A 58 -4.58 23.43 -11.99
C GLY A 58 -3.96 22.05 -11.94
N GLY A 59 -2.84 21.99 -11.24
CA GLY A 59 -2.58 20.81 -10.45
C GLY A 59 -3.63 20.73 -9.34
N PRO A 60 -3.98 19.55 -8.85
CA PRO A 60 -4.99 19.43 -7.82
C PRO A 60 -4.56 20.26 -6.61
N THR A 61 -5.19 21.42 -6.44
CA THR A 61 -5.04 22.23 -5.24
C THR A 61 -5.53 21.39 -4.08
N GLY A 62 -4.70 21.26 -3.05
CA GLY A 62 -4.93 20.38 -1.89
C GLY A 62 -6.11 20.74 -0.99
N ASP A 63 -7.13 21.36 -1.53
CA ASP A 63 -8.37 21.67 -0.82
C ASP A 63 -9.50 20.78 -1.36
N THR A 64 -9.29 19.48 -1.24
CA THR A 64 -10.38 18.51 -1.36
C THR A 64 -11.08 18.50 -0.02
N GLY A 65 -12.26 19.04 0.04
CA GLY A 65 -13.18 18.92 1.17
C GLY A 65 -13.31 17.45 1.64
N PRO A 66 -13.95 17.20 2.80
CA PRO A 66 -14.03 15.87 3.37
C PRO A 66 -14.58 14.88 2.33
N TYR A 67 -13.87 13.77 2.10
CA TYR A 67 -14.33 12.69 1.25
C TYR A 67 -15.60 12.10 1.86
N VAL A 68 -16.73 12.36 1.24
CA VAL A 68 -17.99 11.74 1.64
C VAL A 68 -18.10 10.44 0.87
N VAL A 69 -17.73 9.33 1.51
CA VAL A 69 -18.24 8.03 1.06
C VAL A 69 -19.74 8.04 1.33
N PRO A 70 -20.60 7.91 0.31
CA PRO A 70 -22.03 7.93 0.53
C PRO A 70 -22.40 6.86 1.56
N LYS A 71 -23.05 7.26 2.64
CA LYS A 71 -23.60 6.30 3.60
C LYS A 71 -24.50 5.33 2.82
N LYS A 72 -24.26 4.03 3.00
CA LYS A 72 -25.15 2.97 2.54
C LYS A 72 -26.57 3.36 3.02
N LYS A 73 -27.53 3.41 2.10
CA LYS A 73 -28.94 3.41 2.51
C LYS A 73 -29.15 2.17 3.35
N ASP A 74 -29.53 2.37 4.60
CA ASP A 74 -29.82 1.31 5.54
C ASP A 74 -30.83 0.35 4.94
N ASP A 75 -30.37 -0.83 4.55
CA ASP A 75 -31.25 -1.99 4.50
C ASP A 75 -31.66 -2.26 5.94
N ALA A 76 -32.96 -2.38 6.17
CA ALA A 76 -33.65 -2.42 7.43
C ALA A 76 -32.81 -2.98 8.58
N ALA A 77 -32.62 -2.15 9.62
CA ALA A 77 -31.97 -2.56 10.85
C ALA A 77 -32.62 -3.86 11.39
N PRO A 78 -31.82 -4.79 11.92
CA PRO A 78 -32.39 -5.95 12.64
C PRO A 78 -33.31 -5.43 13.73
N PRO A 79 -34.41 -6.14 14.04
CA PRO A 79 -35.38 -5.70 15.04
C PRO A 79 -34.66 -5.42 16.36
N ALA A 80 -34.90 -4.23 16.89
CA ALA A 80 -34.30 -3.81 18.16
C ALA A 80 -34.57 -4.85 19.25
N PRO A 81 -33.61 -5.18 20.10
CA PRO A 81 -33.84 -6.01 21.26
C PRO A 81 -34.95 -5.38 22.11
N PRO A 82 -35.79 -6.20 22.78
CA PRO A 82 -36.92 -5.69 23.56
C PRO A 82 -36.43 -4.63 24.55
N ALA A 83 -37.07 -3.48 24.51
CA ALA A 83 -36.74 -2.35 25.38
C ALA A 83 -36.69 -2.80 26.84
N SER A 84 -35.50 -2.70 27.46
CA SER A 84 -35.39 -2.87 28.90
C SER A 84 -36.29 -1.83 29.55
N VAL A 85 -37.21 -2.30 30.41
CA VAL A 85 -38.10 -1.41 31.16
C VAL A 85 -37.23 -0.54 32.06
N LEU A 86 -36.96 0.66 31.62
CA LEU A 86 -36.26 1.66 32.44
C LEU A 86 -37.16 1.98 33.65
N PRO A 87 -36.63 2.07 34.88
CA PRO A 87 -37.40 2.47 36.02
C PRO A 87 -38.01 3.86 35.78
N LYS A 88 -39.28 4.04 36.14
CA LYS A 88 -40.01 5.30 35.98
C LYS A 88 -39.23 6.43 36.63
N LYS A 89 -38.99 7.50 35.87
CA LYS A 89 -38.32 8.72 36.31
C LYS A 89 -39.09 9.32 37.52
N VAL A 90 -38.38 9.55 38.62
CA VAL A 90 -38.92 10.27 39.74
C VAL A 90 -38.89 11.78 39.40
N GLU A 91 -40.06 12.44 39.42
CA GLU A 91 -40.15 13.89 39.16
C GLU A 91 -39.30 14.67 40.16
N GLY A 92 -38.41 15.54 39.64
CA GLY A 92 -37.53 16.38 40.46
C GLY A 92 -36.08 15.92 40.58
N MET A 93 -35.70 14.75 40.07
CA MET A 93 -34.28 14.37 40.00
C MET A 93 -33.55 15.09 38.82
N PRO A 94 -32.38 15.69 39.08
CA PRO A 94 -31.54 16.21 37.97
C PRO A 94 -31.22 15.07 36.99
N ASP A 95 -31.27 15.35 35.70
CA ASP A 95 -30.96 14.41 34.62
C ASP A 95 -29.42 14.21 34.54
N TYR A 96 -28.87 13.36 35.38
CA TYR A 96 -27.49 12.92 35.26
C TYR A 96 -27.43 11.76 34.28
N SER A 97 -27.37 12.03 32.99
CA SER A 97 -26.98 11.02 32.01
C SER A 97 -25.46 10.88 32.04
N ILE A 98 -24.97 9.88 32.76
CA ILE A 98 -23.56 9.50 32.66
C ILE A 98 -23.42 8.82 31.30
N LYS A 99 -22.93 9.54 30.30
CA LYS A 99 -22.47 8.94 29.04
C LYS A 99 -21.18 8.19 29.34
N VAL A 100 -21.30 6.90 29.66
CA VAL A 100 -20.13 6.03 29.77
C VAL A 100 -19.73 5.66 28.34
N ASN A 101 -18.71 6.33 27.83
CA ASN A 101 -18.08 5.95 26.59
C ASN A 101 -17.19 4.71 26.84
N VAL A 102 -17.71 3.53 26.62
CA VAL A 102 -16.94 2.30 26.77
C VAL A 102 -16.18 2.08 25.45
N PRO A 103 -14.85 2.15 25.47
CA PRO A 103 -14.08 1.96 24.26
C PRO A 103 -14.33 0.55 23.70
N LEU A 104 -14.55 0.48 22.39
CA LEU A 104 -14.67 -0.76 21.65
C LEU A 104 -13.46 -0.89 20.73
N VAL A 105 -12.75 -2.00 20.82
CA VAL A 105 -11.60 -2.30 19.97
C VAL A 105 -11.99 -3.33 18.94
N ASN A 106 -11.89 -2.94 17.66
CA ASN A 106 -12.10 -3.83 16.52
C ASN A 106 -10.75 -4.43 16.08
N VAL A 107 -10.73 -5.73 15.87
CA VAL A 107 -9.57 -6.48 15.37
C VAL A 107 -10.04 -7.34 14.21
N ASP A 108 -9.55 -7.04 13.03
CA ASP A 108 -9.75 -7.89 11.87
C ASP A 108 -8.65 -8.94 11.82
N VAL A 109 -9.06 -10.18 11.57
CA VAL A 109 -8.18 -11.35 11.61
C VAL A 109 -8.36 -12.14 10.32
N LEU A 110 -7.28 -12.23 9.56
CA LEU A 110 -7.21 -13.15 8.43
C LEU A 110 -6.57 -14.46 8.90
N VAL A 111 -7.26 -15.57 8.68
CA VAL A 111 -6.76 -16.90 9.00
C VAL A 111 -6.63 -17.70 7.72
N THR A 112 -5.39 -18.08 7.38
CA THR A 112 -5.11 -18.83 6.17
C THR A 112 -4.32 -20.10 6.46
N SER A 113 -4.32 -21.04 5.50
CA SER A 113 -3.30 -22.09 5.45
C SER A 113 -1.92 -21.48 5.08
N LYS A 114 -0.84 -22.24 5.22
CA LYS A 114 0.48 -21.80 4.75
C LYS A 114 0.54 -21.56 3.24
N ASP A 115 -0.37 -22.18 2.50
CA ASP A 115 -0.48 -22.00 1.05
C ASP A 115 -1.36 -20.79 0.68
N GLY A 116 -1.71 -19.95 1.66
CA GLY A 116 -2.47 -18.72 1.47
C GLY A 116 -3.99 -18.90 1.38
N GLN A 117 -4.52 -20.13 1.49
CA GLN A 117 -5.96 -20.35 1.39
C GLN A 117 -6.67 -19.94 2.68
N PHE A 118 -7.72 -19.13 2.57
CA PHE A 118 -8.56 -18.73 3.69
C PHE A 118 -9.19 -19.97 4.39
N ILE A 119 -9.20 -19.96 5.71
CA ILE A 119 -9.81 -21.00 6.55
C ILE A 119 -11.19 -20.53 6.98
N PRO A 120 -12.29 -21.01 6.37
CA PRO A 120 -13.63 -20.63 6.74
C PRO A 120 -14.15 -21.44 7.94
N GLY A 121 -15.28 -20.99 8.52
CA GLY A 121 -16.05 -21.75 9.50
C GLY A 121 -15.54 -21.68 10.94
N LEU A 122 -14.56 -20.85 11.23
CA LEU A 122 -14.15 -20.57 12.60
C LEU A 122 -15.26 -19.82 13.33
N LYS A 123 -15.45 -20.15 14.60
CA LYS A 123 -16.46 -19.55 15.46
C LYS A 123 -15.82 -18.59 16.46
N LYS A 124 -16.61 -17.75 17.11
CA LYS A 124 -16.17 -16.82 18.16
C LYS A 124 -15.27 -17.49 19.20
N GLU A 125 -15.63 -18.69 19.61
CA GLU A 125 -14.95 -19.48 20.65
C GLU A 125 -13.55 -19.94 20.21
N ASN A 126 -13.28 -19.93 18.91
CA ASN A 126 -11.97 -20.28 18.38
C ASN A 126 -10.95 -19.14 18.48
N PHE A 127 -11.39 -17.93 18.83
CA PHE A 127 -10.50 -16.77 18.90
C PHE A 127 -10.21 -16.37 20.34
N ARG A 128 -8.92 -16.31 20.68
CA ARG A 128 -8.43 -15.75 21.94
C ARG A 128 -7.61 -14.51 21.63
N ILE A 129 -8.06 -13.37 22.14
CA ILE A 129 -7.37 -12.08 22.02
C ILE A 129 -6.64 -11.79 23.33
N LEU A 130 -5.39 -11.39 23.23
CA LEU A 130 -4.57 -10.94 24.35
C LEU A 130 -4.21 -9.48 24.08
N GLU A 131 -4.49 -8.59 25.04
CA GLU A 131 -4.02 -7.20 25.06
C GLU A 131 -2.98 -7.05 26.15
N ASP A 132 -1.76 -6.69 25.79
CA ASP A 132 -0.59 -6.63 26.70
C ASP A 132 -0.41 -7.93 27.52
N GLY A 133 -0.76 -9.07 26.92
CA GLY A 133 -0.70 -10.38 27.54
C GLY A 133 -1.95 -10.76 28.35
N VAL A 134 -2.90 -9.85 28.58
CA VAL A 134 -4.14 -10.09 29.33
C VAL A 134 -5.23 -10.58 28.37
N PRO A 135 -5.88 -11.74 28.63
CA PRO A 135 -6.99 -12.23 27.81
C PRO A 135 -8.18 -11.27 27.84
N GLN A 136 -8.76 -11.04 26.66
CA GLN A 136 -9.93 -10.19 26.48
C GLN A 136 -11.15 -11.01 26.09
N THR A 137 -12.33 -10.56 26.55
CA THR A 137 -13.60 -11.22 26.22
C THR A 137 -14.13 -10.64 24.90
N VAL A 138 -14.22 -11.50 23.88
CA VAL A 138 -14.82 -11.12 22.59
C VAL A 138 -16.31 -10.84 22.77
N THR A 139 -16.75 -9.64 22.43
CA THR A 139 -18.17 -9.24 22.49
C THR A 139 -18.88 -9.43 21.17
N ASN A 140 -18.26 -8.99 20.07
CA ASN A 140 -18.81 -9.07 18.72
C ASN A 140 -17.91 -9.93 17.84
N PHE A 141 -18.56 -10.70 16.97
CA PHE A 141 -17.88 -11.56 16.01
C PHE A 141 -18.70 -11.61 14.72
N ALA A 142 -18.07 -11.39 13.61
CA ALA A 142 -18.64 -11.53 12.29
C ALA A 142 -17.60 -12.02 11.30
N GLN A 143 -18.00 -12.85 10.35
CA GLN A 143 -17.24 -13.07 9.13
C GLN A 143 -17.74 -12.06 8.10
N THR A 144 -16.89 -11.16 7.69
CA THR A 144 -17.29 -10.03 6.85
C THR A 144 -17.04 -10.33 5.38
N GLN A 145 -18.06 -10.15 4.56
CA GLN A 145 -17.96 -10.08 3.09
C GLN A 145 -18.42 -8.70 2.60
N ALA A 146 -17.96 -7.65 3.28
CA ALA A 146 -18.35 -6.28 2.96
C ALA A 146 -17.72 -5.79 1.65
N PRO A 147 -18.31 -4.80 0.96
CA PRO A 147 -17.63 -4.06 -0.08
C PRO A 147 -16.33 -3.44 0.41
N ILE A 148 -15.35 -3.36 -0.47
CA ILE A 148 -14.02 -2.81 -0.15
C ILE A 148 -14.04 -1.30 -0.31
N THR A 149 -13.41 -0.58 0.61
CA THR A 149 -13.00 0.82 0.43
C THR A 149 -11.46 0.82 0.39
N ALA A 150 -10.86 1.06 -0.77
CA ALA A 150 -9.42 0.92 -0.95
C ALA A 150 -8.81 2.15 -1.64
N VAL A 151 -7.57 2.46 -1.28
CA VAL A 151 -6.68 3.33 -2.05
C VAL A 151 -5.64 2.45 -2.72
N LEU A 152 -5.54 2.54 -4.03
CA LEU A 152 -4.44 2.00 -4.80
C LEU A 152 -3.37 3.09 -4.88
N LEU A 153 -2.32 2.94 -4.05
CA LEU A 153 -1.18 3.86 -3.98
C LEU A 153 -0.01 3.27 -4.77
N VAL A 154 0.33 3.91 -5.89
CA VAL A 154 1.27 3.37 -6.87
C VAL A 154 2.49 4.26 -7.00
N GLU A 155 3.66 3.70 -6.75
CA GLU A 155 4.92 4.33 -7.12
C GLU A 155 5.02 4.42 -8.65
N PHE A 156 5.22 5.63 -9.15
CA PHE A 156 5.35 5.87 -10.58
C PHE A 156 6.52 6.82 -10.87
N ALA A 157 7.72 6.34 -10.54
CA ALA A 157 8.98 7.04 -10.73
C ALA A 157 9.81 6.45 -11.87
N SER A 158 10.68 7.24 -12.48
CA SER A 158 11.47 6.82 -13.65
C SER A 158 12.68 5.93 -13.30
N THR A 159 12.69 5.35 -12.11
CA THR A 159 13.79 4.51 -11.63
C THR A 159 14.00 3.25 -12.46
N SER A 160 12.93 2.67 -13.00
CA SER A 160 13.00 1.52 -13.89
C SER A 160 11.76 1.46 -14.78
N TYR A 161 11.94 1.54 -16.09
CA TYR A 161 10.85 1.40 -17.05
C TYR A 161 10.16 0.04 -16.93
N THR A 162 10.92 -1.03 -16.75
CA THR A 162 10.38 -2.39 -16.56
C THR A 162 9.48 -2.45 -15.33
N PHE A 163 9.91 -1.86 -14.22
CA PHE A 163 9.12 -1.77 -13.00
C PHE A 163 7.80 -1.02 -13.21
N MET A 164 7.85 0.14 -13.88
CA MET A 164 6.64 0.92 -14.13
C MET A 164 5.57 0.14 -14.92
N VAL A 165 6.00 -0.59 -15.95
CA VAL A 165 5.09 -1.43 -16.74
C VAL A 165 4.47 -2.51 -15.87
N GLN A 166 5.26 -3.13 -15.00
CA GLN A 166 4.79 -4.18 -14.08
C GLN A 166 3.84 -3.61 -13.03
N ALA A 167 4.17 -2.48 -12.39
CA ALA A 167 3.32 -1.81 -11.43
C ALA A 167 1.97 -1.43 -12.05
N LEU A 168 1.99 -0.97 -13.29
CA LEU A 168 0.78 -0.63 -14.03
C LEU A 168 -0.06 -1.88 -14.36
N GLN A 169 0.55 -2.94 -14.87
CA GLN A 169 -0.13 -4.22 -15.14
C GLN A 169 -0.74 -4.80 -13.87
N ALA A 170 0.01 -4.77 -12.78
CA ALA A 170 -0.43 -5.16 -11.46
C ALA A 170 -1.66 -4.35 -11.00
N SER A 171 -1.61 -3.05 -11.18
CA SER A 171 -2.72 -2.15 -10.82
C SER A 171 -3.98 -2.44 -11.64
N TYR A 172 -3.84 -2.74 -12.93
CA TYR A 172 -4.95 -3.20 -13.77
C TYR A 172 -5.49 -4.57 -13.32
N ALA A 173 -4.61 -5.50 -12.93
CA ALA A 173 -5.01 -6.79 -12.40
C ALA A 173 -5.84 -6.63 -11.12
N PHE A 174 -5.41 -5.77 -10.18
CA PHE A 174 -6.19 -5.43 -8.99
C PHE A 174 -7.55 -4.83 -9.37
N ALA A 175 -7.57 -3.81 -10.23
CA ALA A 175 -8.81 -3.16 -10.66
C ALA A 175 -9.80 -4.16 -11.30
N SER A 176 -9.31 -5.22 -11.95
CA SER A 176 -10.16 -6.28 -12.51
C SER A 176 -10.87 -7.12 -11.45
N THR A 177 -10.30 -7.24 -10.23
CA THR A 177 -10.89 -8.01 -9.11
C THR A 177 -12.00 -7.26 -8.38
N LEU A 178 -12.14 -5.95 -8.59
CA LEU A 178 -13.12 -5.12 -7.93
C LEU A 178 -14.56 -5.54 -8.28
N LYS A 179 -15.42 -5.53 -7.28
CA LYS A 179 -16.87 -5.73 -7.44
C LYS A 179 -17.57 -4.39 -7.68
N LYS A 180 -18.85 -4.46 -8.05
CA LYS A 180 -19.66 -3.28 -8.37
C LYS A 180 -19.80 -2.31 -7.19
N ASP A 181 -19.84 -2.83 -5.97
CA ASP A 181 -20.08 -2.06 -4.75
C ASP A 181 -18.78 -1.62 -4.06
N ASP A 182 -17.61 -1.92 -4.63
CA ASP A 182 -16.33 -1.51 -4.08
C ASP A 182 -16.03 -0.04 -4.42
N TRP A 183 -15.46 0.66 -3.45
CA TRP A 183 -14.97 2.03 -3.59
C TRP A 183 -13.46 2.04 -3.73
N VAL A 184 -12.95 2.63 -4.78
CA VAL A 184 -11.51 2.71 -5.02
C VAL A 184 -11.10 4.11 -5.41
N SER A 185 -10.05 4.60 -4.75
CA SER A 185 -9.30 5.81 -5.13
C SER A 185 -7.95 5.38 -5.71
N VAL A 186 -7.45 6.12 -6.68
CA VAL A 186 -6.13 5.88 -7.30
C VAL A 186 -5.24 7.07 -7.04
N VAL A 187 -4.12 6.81 -6.39
CA VAL A 187 -3.07 7.79 -6.10
C VAL A 187 -1.76 7.26 -6.68
N SER A 188 -1.07 8.06 -7.45
CA SER A 188 0.31 7.79 -7.83
C SER A 188 1.27 8.69 -7.08
N TYR A 189 2.54 8.30 -7.00
CA TYR A 189 3.56 9.17 -6.45
C TYR A 189 4.93 8.96 -7.11
N ASP A 190 5.67 10.05 -7.18
CA ASP A 190 7.10 10.16 -7.39
C ASP A 190 7.68 11.05 -6.28
N MET A 191 8.10 12.28 -6.56
CA MET A 191 8.48 13.28 -5.55
C MET A 191 7.30 13.83 -4.72
N LYS A 192 6.06 13.59 -5.15
CA LYS A 192 4.85 13.98 -4.44
C LYS A 192 3.67 13.07 -4.81
N PRO A 193 2.65 12.99 -3.96
CA PRO A 193 1.42 12.26 -4.31
C PRO A 193 0.57 13.04 -5.32
N TYR A 194 -0.04 12.30 -6.25
CA TYR A 194 -1.00 12.79 -7.25
C TYR A 194 -2.30 11.99 -7.14
N LEU A 195 -3.39 12.66 -6.83
CA LEU A 195 -4.72 12.05 -6.84
C LEU A 195 -5.19 11.91 -8.30
N LEU A 196 -5.17 10.69 -8.85
CA LEU A 196 -5.60 10.40 -10.22
C LEU A 196 -7.10 10.16 -10.30
N SER A 197 -7.70 9.56 -9.29
CA SER A 197 -9.14 9.38 -9.14
C SER A 197 -9.49 9.36 -7.67
N ASP A 198 -10.49 10.14 -7.29
CA ASP A 198 -11.10 10.04 -5.98
C ASP A 198 -11.91 8.75 -5.85
N PHE A 199 -12.45 8.47 -4.67
CA PHE A 199 -13.23 7.27 -4.43
C PHE A 199 -14.39 7.14 -5.41
N THR A 200 -14.40 6.06 -6.16
CA THR A 200 -15.43 5.75 -7.16
C THR A 200 -15.75 4.26 -7.18
N GLN A 201 -16.98 3.93 -7.53
CA GLN A 201 -17.42 2.56 -7.84
C GLN A 201 -17.34 2.26 -9.36
N ASP A 202 -17.10 3.29 -10.17
CA ASP A 202 -16.99 3.13 -11.62
C ASP A 202 -15.61 2.64 -12.02
N LYS A 203 -15.52 1.36 -12.36
CA LYS A 203 -14.28 0.74 -12.85
C LYS A 203 -13.67 1.46 -14.05
N LYS A 204 -14.49 2.10 -14.91
CA LYS A 204 -13.98 2.83 -16.07
C LYS A 204 -13.17 4.05 -15.62
N GLN A 205 -13.60 4.73 -14.56
CA GLN A 205 -12.83 5.83 -13.98
C GLN A 205 -11.51 5.33 -13.41
N VAL A 206 -11.50 4.19 -12.70
CA VAL A 206 -10.27 3.58 -12.18
C VAL A 206 -9.32 3.24 -13.34
N TYR A 207 -9.81 2.60 -14.40
CA TYR A 207 -8.98 2.29 -15.58
C TYR A 207 -8.49 3.55 -16.29
N SER A 208 -9.32 4.59 -16.38
CA SER A 208 -8.92 5.87 -16.97
C SER A 208 -7.83 6.55 -16.15
N ALA A 209 -7.94 6.51 -14.83
CA ALA A 209 -6.92 7.04 -13.91
C ALA A 209 -5.57 6.32 -14.12
N LEU A 210 -5.58 4.99 -14.14
CA LEU A 210 -4.37 4.19 -14.42
C LEU A 210 -3.79 4.49 -15.81
N GLY A 211 -4.64 4.75 -16.80
CA GLY A 211 -4.23 5.12 -18.16
C GLY A 211 -3.54 6.47 -18.28
N GLN A 212 -3.58 7.32 -17.23
CA GLN A 212 -2.81 8.57 -17.16
C GLN A 212 -1.34 8.34 -16.82
N LEU A 213 -1.00 7.18 -16.23
CA LEU A 213 0.35 6.79 -15.86
C LEU A 213 1.15 6.37 -17.11
N ARG A 214 1.58 7.34 -17.93
CA ARG A 214 2.29 7.10 -19.18
C ARG A 214 3.76 7.42 -19.12
N ILE A 215 4.11 8.54 -18.50
CA ILE A 215 5.48 9.04 -18.42
C ILE A 215 5.69 9.52 -16.98
N PRO A 216 6.65 8.95 -16.23
CA PRO A 216 6.97 9.44 -14.90
C PRO A 216 7.65 10.79 -14.98
N GLY A 217 7.34 11.67 -14.02
CA GLY A 217 7.93 13.00 -13.96
C GLY A 217 9.36 12.98 -13.44
N PHE A 218 9.60 12.20 -12.40
CA PHE A 218 10.86 12.18 -11.66
C PHE A 218 11.34 10.76 -11.38
N ALA A 219 12.61 10.63 -11.03
CA ALA A 219 13.22 9.36 -10.65
C ALA A 219 13.20 9.15 -9.13
N GLU A 220 13.06 10.20 -8.37
CA GLU A 220 12.98 10.19 -6.91
C GLU A 220 11.64 9.65 -6.46
N THR A 221 11.64 8.99 -5.28
CA THR A 221 10.46 8.40 -4.67
C THR A 221 10.29 8.93 -3.25
N ASN A 222 9.17 9.61 -2.99
CA ASN A 222 8.81 10.13 -1.68
C ASN A 222 7.72 9.25 -1.05
N LEU A 223 8.08 8.00 -0.76
CA LEU A 223 7.18 6.98 -0.24
C LEU A 223 6.54 7.41 1.08
N PHE A 224 7.35 7.92 2.03
CA PHE A 224 6.84 8.28 3.36
C PHE A 224 5.91 9.48 3.29
N ASP A 225 6.22 10.50 2.46
CA ASP A 225 5.33 11.63 2.23
C ASP A 225 3.99 11.17 1.63
N ALA A 226 4.02 10.30 0.62
CA ALA A 226 2.84 9.79 -0.07
C ALA A 226 1.97 8.91 0.86
N LEU A 227 2.60 8.05 1.65
CA LEU A 227 1.89 7.20 2.61
C LEU A 227 1.28 8.03 3.73
N TYR A 228 2.00 9.02 4.25
CA TYR A 228 1.50 9.92 5.29
C TYR A 228 0.28 10.72 4.80
N ASP A 229 0.36 11.35 3.62
CA ASP A 229 -0.74 12.07 3.01
C ASP A 229 -1.96 11.17 2.76
N THR A 230 -1.73 9.96 2.26
CA THR A 230 -2.81 8.98 2.05
C THR A 230 -3.50 8.61 3.37
N LEU A 231 -2.73 8.36 4.43
CA LEU A 231 -3.28 8.07 5.76
C LEU A 231 -4.06 9.26 6.32
N ASP A 232 -3.58 10.49 6.11
CA ASP A 232 -4.27 11.71 6.56
C ASP A 232 -5.62 11.89 5.86
N ARG A 233 -5.67 11.62 4.57
CA ARG A 233 -6.94 11.63 3.80
C ARG A 233 -7.91 10.56 4.30
N LEU A 234 -7.40 9.36 4.62
CA LEU A 234 -8.21 8.25 5.11
C LEU A 234 -8.75 8.44 6.53
N ASP A 235 -8.16 9.30 7.34
CA ASP A 235 -8.71 9.67 8.66
C ASP A 235 -10.11 10.32 8.55
N ARG A 236 -10.44 10.88 7.38
CA ARG A 236 -11.74 11.51 7.10
C ARG A 236 -12.78 10.55 6.50
N VAL A 237 -12.37 9.31 6.23
CA VAL A 237 -13.22 8.27 5.64
C VAL A 237 -13.69 7.32 6.74
N GLU A 238 -15.02 7.17 6.88
CA GLU A 238 -15.59 6.25 7.87
C GLU A 238 -15.43 4.78 7.43
N GLY A 239 -15.43 3.88 8.41
CA GLY A 239 -15.38 2.44 8.20
C GLY A 239 -13.98 1.90 7.91
N LYS A 240 -13.92 0.66 7.48
CA LYS A 240 -12.67 -0.05 7.20
C LYS A 240 -12.12 0.34 5.83
N LYS A 241 -10.84 0.64 5.78
CA LYS A 241 -10.12 1.08 4.58
C LYS A 241 -8.88 0.22 4.36
N TYR A 242 -8.50 0.11 3.10
CA TYR A 242 -7.33 -0.63 2.68
C TYR A 242 -6.41 0.25 1.83
N ILE A 243 -5.11 0.15 2.04
CA ILE A 243 -4.10 0.72 1.15
C ILE A 243 -3.41 -0.44 0.44
N ILE A 244 -3.57 -0.51 -0.87
CA ILE A 244 -2.81 -1.41 -1.74
C ILE A 244 -1.62 -0.60 -2.25
N LEU A 245 -0.47 -0.82 -1.63
CA LEU A 245 0.75 -0.06 -1.89
C LEU A 245 1.65 -0.81 -2.86
N VAL A 246 1.73 -0.36 -4.11
CA VAL A 246 2.64 -0.91 -5.12
C VAL A 246 3.89 -0.04 -5.17
N THR A 247 5.04 -0.59 -4.77
CA THR A 247 6.24 0.21 -4.52
C THR A 247 7.53 -0.60 -4.70
N THR A 248 8.64 0.06 -4.97
CA THR A 248 10.00 -0.49 -4.78
C THR A 248 10.33 -0.60 -3.28
N GLY A 249 9.64 0.20 -2.47
CA GLY A 249 9.85 0.32 -1.03
C GLY A 249 10.97 1.28 -0.63
N VAL A 250 11.76 1.76 -1.59
CA VAL A 250 12.85 2.69 -1.30
C VAL A 250 12.31 4.11 -1.24
N ASP A 251 12.60 4.80 -0.14
CA ASP A 251 12.34 6.24 0.02
C ASP A 251 13.62 7.01 -0.26
N THR A 252 13.57 8.00 -1.14
CA THR A 252 14.79 8.72 -1.54
C THR A 252 14.82 10.18 -1.10
N PHE A 253 13.65 10.81 -0.95
CA PHE A 253 13.61 12.25 -0.78
C PHE A 253 12.42 12.77 0.03
N SER A 254 11.77 11.94 0.84
CA SER A 254 10.67 12.38 1.70
C SER A 254 11.13 13.37 2.76
N ARG A 255 10.26 14.33 3.07
CA ARG A 255 10.41 15.22 4.21
C ARG A 255 9.98 14.56 5.52
N ILE A 256 8.98 13.71 5.44
CA ILE A 256 8.50 12.87 6.54
C ILE A 256 9.51 11.76 6.78
N ARG A 257 9.86 11.54 8.04
CA ARG A 257 10.80 10.49 8.44
C ARG A 257 10.08 9.19 8.77
N LEU A 258 10.83 8.09 8.74
CA LEU A 258 10.30 6.75 9.05
C LEU A 258 9.60 6.68 10.42
N ASP A 259 10.12 7.36 11.44
CA ASP A 259 9.51 7.40 12.78
C ASP A 259 8.16 8.15 12.76
N GLU A 260 8.03 9.20 11.97
CA GLU A 260 6.80 10.00 11.83
C GLU A 260 5.72 9.23 11.08
N VAL A 261 6.03 8.61 9.93
CA VAL A 261 5.06 7.77 9.21
C VAL A 261 4.65 6.56 10.04
N THR A 262 5.59 5.93 10.75
CA THR A 262 5.31 4.83 11.67
C THR A 262 4.36 5.26 12.79
N LYS A 263 4.55 6.45 13.35
CA LYS A 263 3.63 7.04 14.34
C LYS A 263 2.26 7.33 13.75
N LYS A 264 2.20 7.84 12.51
CA LYS A 264 0.93 8.08 11.80
C LYS A 264 0.18 6.77 11.61
N ILE A 265 0.84 5.71 11.12
CA ILE A 265 0.25 4.37 10.95
C ILE A 265 -0.34 3.85 12.28
N LYS A 266 0.41 3.93 13.39
CA LYS A 266 -0.07 3.49 14.72
C LYS A 266 -1.30 4.26 15.20
N ASN A 267 -1.46 5.48 14.76
CA ASN A 267 -2.52 6.38 15.19
C ASN A 267 -3.74 6.38 14.27
N THR A 268 -3.61 5.84 13.06
CA THR A 268 -4.72 5.75 12.09
C THR A 268 -5.59 4.54 12.42
N LYS A 269 -6.90 4.77 12.44
CA LYS A 269 -7.89 3.72 12.77
C LYS A 269 -8.41 3.05 11.50
N ASP A 270 -8.71 1.76 11.63
CA ASP A 270 -9.45 0.99 10.62
C ASP A 270 -8.82 1.04 9.22
N VAL A 271 -7.49 1.18 9.14
CA VAL A 271 -6.72 1.09 7.91
C VAL A 271 -5.82 -0.13 7.96
N THR A 272 -5.87 -0.93 6.90
CA THR A 272 -4.98 -2.07 6.68
C THR A 272 -4.13 -1.82 5.44
N ILE A 273 -2.81 -2.00 5.54
CA ILE A 273 -1.86 -1.77 4.44
C ILE A 273 -1.39 -3.11 3.88
N PHE A 274 -1.51 -3.27 2.56
CA PHE A 274 -1.00 -4.40 1.80
C PHE A 274 0.12 -3.92 0.87
N PRO A 275 1.37 -3.91 1.33
CA PRO A 275 2.50 -3.55 0.47
C PRO A 275 2.81 -4.66 -0.51
N ILE A 276 3.06 -4.28 -1.75
CA ILE A 276 3.56 -5.13 -2.83
C ILE A 276 4.91 -4.56 -3.22
N SER A 277 5.96 -5.09 -2.58
CA SER A 277 7.34 -4.64 -2.81
C SER A 277 7.91 -5.36 -4.02
N VAL A 278 8.04 -4.64 -5.10
CA VAL A 278 8.67 -5.11 -6.34
C VAL A 278 10.19 -4.85 -6.34
N GLY A 279 10.72 -4.25 -5.29
CA GLY A 279 12.15 -4.05 -5.07
C GLY A 279 12.96 -5.35 -5.08
N PHE A 280 12.32 -6.50 -4.81
CA PHE A 280 12.96 -7.82 -4.92
C PHE A 280 13.50 -8.08 -6.33
N ILE A 281 12.76 -7.74 -7.38
CA ILE A 281 13.18 -7.92 -8.78
C ILE A 281 14.42 -7.08 -9.07
N LEU A 282 14.46 -5.85 -8.54
CA LEU A 282 15.62 -4.96 -8.67
C LEU A 282 16.81 -5.49 -7.89
N ARG A 283 16.61 -5.98 -6.66
CA ARG A 283 17.65 -6.60 -5.84
C ARG A 283 18.30 -7.79 -6.54
N GLU A 284 17.53 -8.68 -7.14
CA GLU A 284 18.07 -9.82 -7.89
C GLU A 284 18.87 -9.37 -9.13
N CYS A 285 18.49 -8.25 -9.72
CA CYS A 285 19.26 -7.62 -10.77
C CYS A 285 20.66 -7.17 -10.29
N PHE A 286 20.77 -6.63 -9.07
CA PHE A 286 22.06 -6.30 -8.43
C PHE A 286 22.86 -7.56 -8.10
N ASP A 287 22.24 -8.58 -7.51
CA ASP A 287 22.89 -9.84 -7.15
C ASP A 287 23.44 -10.58 -8.37
N SER A 288 22.76 -10.47 -9.52
CA SER A 288 23.23 -11.03 -10.80
C SER A 288 24.29 -10.17 -11.51
N GLY A 289 24.62 -9.00 -10.98
CA GLY A 289 25.56 -8.04 -11.58
C GLY A 289 25.04 -7.34 -12.83
N ARG A 290 23.79 -7.55 -13.20
CA ARG A 290 23.16 -6.91 -14.40
C ARG A 290 22.85 -5.43 -14.20
N CYS A 291 22.67 -4.98 -12.95
CA CYS A 291 22.32 -3.62 -12.57
C CYS A 291 23.50 -2.81 -11.98
N ARG A 292 24.75 -3.13 -12.34
CA ARG A 292 25.91 -2.33 -11.91
C ARG A 292 25.80 -0.89 -12.39
N GLY A 293 25.91 0.07 -11.45
CA GLY A 293 25.85 1.50 -11.76
C GLY A 293 24.44 2.06 -11.85
N TYR A 294 23.44 1.31 -11.40
CA TYR A 294 22.09 1.83 -11.25
C TYR A 294 22.04 2.87 -10.12
N SER A 295 21.47 4.03 -10.40
CA SER A 295 21.26 5.08 -9.38
C SER A 295 19.83 5.60 -9.51
N HIS A 296 19.24 5.95 -8.38
CA HIS A 296 18.04 6.79 -8.38
C HIS A 296 18.41 8.23 -8.80
N GLY A 297 17.39 9.02 -9.04
CA GLY A 297 17.54 10.41 -9.44
C GLY A 297 18.58 11.19 -8.60
N PHE A 298 19.08 12.28 -9.13
CA PHE A 298 20.21 13.04 -8.60
C PHE A 298 21.49 12.21 -8.38
N GLY A 299 21.59 11.00 -8.97
CA GLY A 299 22.78 10.16 -8.85
C GLY A 299 22.97 9.51 -7.49
N ILE A 300 21.92 9.46 -6.64
CA ILE A 300 21.95 8.75 -5.35
C ILE A 300 22.12 7.25 -5.64
N PRO A 301 23.25 6.64 -5.25
CA PRO A 301 23.41 5.21 -5.43
C PRO A 301 22.44 4.48 -4.52
N VAL A 302 21.73 3.51 -5.09
CA VAL A 302 20.88 2.58 -4.34
C VAL A 302 21.51 1.21 -4.46
N ASP A 303 21.71 0.56 -3.34
CA ASP A 303 22.33 -0.74 -3.29
C ASP A 303 21.36 -1.83 -2.78
N ARG A 304 21.90 -3.03 -2.65
CA ARG A 304 21.14 -4.18 -2.15
C ARG A 304 20.61 -3.98 -0.73
N MET A 305 21.34 -3.24 0.10
CA MET A 305 20.96 -3.04 1.51
C MET A 305 19.75 -2.13 1.62
N ASP A 306 19.61 -1.13 0.74
CA ASP A 306 18.46 -0.24 0.70
C ASP A 306 17.17 -1.02 0.42
N TYR A 307 17.21 -1.96 -0.54
CA TYR A 307 16.06 -2.82 -0.83
C TYR A 307 15.75 -3.82 0.31
N LEU A 308 16.76 -4.31 1.04
CA LEU A 308 16.52 -5.17 2.20
C LEU A 308 15.89 -4.39 3.35
N GLN A 309 16.32 -3.17 3.56
CA GLN A 309 15.72 -2.26 4.55
C GLN A 309 14.27 -1.95 4.15
N ALA A 310 14.04 -1.56 2.91
CA ALA A 310 12.72 -1.31 2.35
C ALA A 310 11.77 -2.50 2.54
N ASP A 311 12.22 -3.72 2.25
CA ASP A 311 11.44 -4.94 2.48
C ASP A 311 11.04 -5.11 3.95
N ASN A 312 11.93 -4.78 4.90
CA ASN A 312 11.64 -4.85 6.33
C ASN A 312 10.64 -3.76 6.77
N GLU A 313 10.73 -2.57 6.20
CA GLU A 313 9.78 -1.48 6.43
C GLU A 313 8.38 -1.87 5.91
N MET A 314 8.30 -2.45 4.72
CA MET A 314 7.03 -2.93 4.15
C MET A 314 6.39 -4.02 5.02
N ARG A 315 7.19 -4.98 5.53
CA ARG A 315 6.68 -5.97 6.49
C ARG A 315 6.18 -5.32 7.76
N THR A 316 6.90 -4.32 8.26
CA THR A 316 6.52 -3.59 9.48
C THR A 316 5.20 -2.84 9.30
N PHE A 317 5.02 -2.09 8.20
CA PHE A 317 3.78 -1.37 7.92
C PHE A 317 2.58 -2.31 7.80
N ALA A 318 2.76 -3.45 7.13
CA ALA A 318 1.73 -4.49 7.04
C ALA A 318 1.38 -5.05 8.42
N ALA A 319 2.36 -5.50 9.20
CA ALA A 319 2.14 -6.14 10.50
C ALA A 319 1.46 -5.19 11.50
N MET A 320 1.86 -3.92 11.51
CA MET A 320 1.24 -2.90 12.38
C MET A 320 -0.24 -2.68 12.11
N THR A 321 -0.69 -2.91 10.87
CA THR A 321 -2.06 -2.64 10.42
C THR A 321 -2.91 -3.88 10.24
N GLY A 322 -2.34 -5.07 10.41
CA GLY A 322 -3.03 -6.35 10.18
C GLY A 322 -3.09 -6.75 8.72
N GLY A 323 -2.23 -6.19 7.88
CA GLY A 323 -2.06 -6.59 6.50
C GLY A 323 -0.92 -7.61 6.30
N ARG A 324 -0.67 -7.93 5.05
CA ARG A 324 0.41 -8.80 4.62
C ARG A 324 1.25 -8.11 3.56
N ALA A 325 2.57 -8.16 3.68
CA ALA A 325 3.49 -7.68 2.65
C ALA A 325 3.81 -8.80 1.66
N TYR A 326 3.84 -8.45 0.38
CA TYR A 326 4.09 -9.36 -0.73
C TYR A 326 5.36 -8.96 -1.46
N PHE A 327 6.15 -9.97 -1.85
CA PHE A 327 7.45 -9.79 -2.49
C PHE A 327 7.52 -10.66 -3.75
N PRO A 328 6.88 -10.25 -4.84
CA PRO A 328 6.87 -11.03 -6.09
C PRO A 328 8.29 -11.19 -6.63
N ARG A 329 8.64 -12.39 -7.06
CA ARG A 329 9.98 -12.73 -7.58
C ARG A 329 10.10 -12.46 -9.07
N PHE A 330 8.99 -12.52 -9.78
CA PHE A 330 8.89 -12.24 -11.22
C PHE A 330 7.49 -11.72 -11.58
N GLU A 331 7.40 -11.10 -12.73
CA GLU A 331 6.19 -10.41 -13.19
C GLU A 331 4.93 -11.28 -13.22
N GLY A 332 5.09 -12.56 -13.56
CA GLY A 332 3.97 -13.49 -13.68
C GLY A 332 3.22 -13.76 -12.39
N GLU A 333 3.85 -13.52 -11.23
CA GLU A 333 3.22 -13.71 -9.92
C GLU A 333 2.22 -12.59 -9.59
N LEU A 334 2.36 -11.40 -10.19
CA LEU A 334 1.56 -10.23 -9.84
C LEU A 334 0.05 -10.44 -10.01
N GLY A 335 -0.37 -11.10 -11.10
CA GLY A 335 -1.79 -11.35 -11.36
C GLY A 335 -2.45 -12.26 -10.33
N GLU A 336 -1.76 -13.30 -9.84
CA GLU A 336 -2.24 -14.18 -8.77
C GLU A 336 -2.25 -13.46 -7.43
N LEU A 337 -1.18 -12.76 -7.11
CA LEU A 337 -1.02 -12.00 -5.89
C LEU A 337 -2.16 -10.99 -5.68
N PHE A 338 -2.56 -10.26 -6.72
CA PHE A 338 -3.69 -9.32 -6.60
C PHE A 338 -5.03 -10.01 -6.40
N ARG A 339 -5.23 -11.19 -6.98
CA ARG A 339 -6.41 -12.00 -6.70
C ARG A 339 -6.42 -12.46 -5.25
N ASP A 340 -5.27 -12.88 -4.72
CA ASP A 340 -5.12 -13.30 -3.33
C ASP A 340 -5.42 -12.15 -2.38
N ILE A 341 -4.86 -10.95 -2.62
CA ILE A 341 -5.17 -9.74 -1.84
C ILE A 341 -6.68 -9.46 -1.87
N GLY A 342 -7.30 -9.48 -3.05
CA GLY A 342 -8.74 -9.27 -3.18
C GLY A 342 -9.56 -10.32 -2.43
N THR A 343 -9.05 -11.53 -2.30
CA THR A 343 -9.66 -12.63 -1.53
C THR A 343 -9.43 -12.43 -0.03
N ASP A 344 -8.22 -12.10 0.38
CA ASP A 344 -7.84 -11.86 1.77
C ASP A 344 -8.69 -10.73 2.38
N ILE A 345 -8.78 -9.60 1.70
CA ILE A 345 -9.58 -8.44 2.13
C ILE A 345 -11.06 -8.79 2.33
N ARG A 346 -11.59 -9.72 1.54
CA ARG A 346 -13.02 -10.10 1.58
C ARG A 346 -13.34 -11.20 2.58
N ASN A 347 -12.34 -11.92 3.06
CA ASN A 347 -12.52 -13.11 3.88
C ASN A 347 -11.85 -12.94 5.24
N GLU A 348 -12.16 -11.86 5.94
CA GLU A 348 -11.65 -11.60 7.27
C GLU A 348 -12.72 -11.90 8.34
N TYR A 349 -12.22 -12.27 9.53
CA TYR A 349 -13.03 -12.31 10.75
C TYR A 349 -12.92 -10.98 11.46
N SER A 350 -14.03 -10.27 11.61
CA SER A 350 -14.08 -9.03 12.38
C SER A 350 -14.49 -9.36 13.81
N ILE A 351 -13.63 -8.99 14.75
CA ILE A 351 -13.78 -9.32 16.17
C ILE A 351 -13.74 -8.02 16.97
N ALA A 352 -14.67 -7.85 17.90
CA ALA A 352 -14.62 -6.70 18.79
C ALA A 352 -14.66 -7.12 20.25
N TYR A 353 -14.01 -6.33 21.09
CA TYR A 353 -13.99 -6.51 22.53
C TYR A 353 -13.93 -5.16 23.26
N HIS A 354 -14.40 -5.15 24.52
CA HIS A 354 -14.18 -4.01 25.41
C HIS A 354 -12.90 -4.27 26.20
N PRO A 355 -11.88 -3.38 26.12
CA PRO A 355 -10.63 -3.57 26.83
C PRO A 355 -10.85 -3.60 28.35
N THR A 356 -10.23 -4.56 29.02
CA THR A 356 -10.21 -4.60 30.49
C THR A 356 -9.46 -3.39 31.09
N ASN A 357 -8.45 -2.90 30.35
CA ASN A 357 -7.82 -1.63 30.62
C ASN A 357 -8.49 -0.52 29.78
N ASN A 358 -9.46 0.18 30.35
CA ASN A 358 -10.25 1.22 29.70
C ASN A 358 -9.60 2.61 29.69
N LYS A 359 -8.35 2.76 30.17
CA LYS A 359 -7.64 4.04 30.16
C LYS A 359 -7.35 4.48 28.72
N LEU A 360 -7.73 5.71 28.40
CA LEU A 360 -7.49 6.35 27.11
C LEU A 360 -6.30 7.33 27.25
N ASP A 361 -5.13 6.80 27.60
CA ASP A 361 -3.94 7.51 27.99
C ASP A 361 -2.93 7.76 26.86
N GLY A 362 -3.30 7.39 25.62
CA GLY A 362 -2.43 7.54 24.46
C GLY A 362 -1.31 6.50 24.38
N THR A 363 -1.30 5.49 25.26
CA THR A 363 -0.29 4.42 25.21
C THR A 363 -0.61 3.43 24.09
N TYR A 364 0.45 2.86 23.51
CA TYR A 364 0.32 1.79 22.54
C TYR A 364 0.14 0.46 23.27
N ARG A 365 -0.92 -0.29 22.90
CA ARG A 365 -1.27 -1.59 23.46
C ARG A 365 -1.01 -2.69 22.44
N LYS A 366 -0.25 -3.69 22.86
CA LYS A 366 0.09 -4.84 21.99
C LYS A 366 -1.08 -5.81 21.95
N LEU A 367 -1.39 -6.28 20.75
CA LEU A 367 -2.39 -7.31 20.50
C LEU A 367 -1.74 -8.61 20.06
N LYS A 368 -2.30 -9.71 20.52
CA LYS A 368 -1.98 -11.05 20.02
C LYS A 368 -3.24 -11.86 19.86
N VAL A 369 -3.46 -12.34 18.65
CA VAL A 369 -4.59 -13.25 18.35
C VAL A 369 -4.08 -14.69 18.30
N GLN A 370 -4.82 -15.59 18.91
CA GLN A 370 -4.55 -17.03 18.89
C GLN A 370 -5.81 -17.76 18.45
N ILE A 371 -5.62 -18.83 17.68
CA ILE A 371 -6.71 -19.74 17.30
C ILE A 371 -6.65 -20.96 18.23
N VAL A 372 -7.73 -21.18 18.95
CA VAL A 372 -7.83 -22.20 20.00
C VAL A 372 -9.00 -23.14 19.76
N ALA A 373 -8.86 -24.38 20.25
CA ALA A 373 -9.96 -25.34 20.32
C ALA A 373 -10.83 -25.07 21.55
N ALA A 374 -11.98 -25.74 21.65
CA ALA A 374 -12.93 -25.55 22.74
C ALA A 374 -12.35 -25.88 24.14
N ASP A 375 -11.34 -26.72 24.21
CA ASP A 375 -10.57 -27.05 25.44
C ASP A 375 -9.49 -26.00 25.78
N GLY A 376 -9.34 -24.96 24.92
CA GLY A 376 -8.33 -23.92 25.07
C GLY A 376 -6.94 -24.28 24.53
N GLY A 377 -6.76 -25.49 24.01
CA GLY A 377 -5.55 -25.91 23.33
C GLY A 377 -5.45 -25.35 21.89
N PRO A 378 -4.34 -25.57 21.17
CA PRO A 378 -4.22 -25.15 19.79
C PRO A 378 -5.23 -25.90 18.90
N LEU A 379 -5.97 -25.14 18.07
CA LEU A 379 -6.91 -25.72 17.12
C LEU A 379 -6.16 -26.48 16.04
N LYS A 380 -6.48 -27.76 15.83
CA LYS A 380 -5.97 -28.60 14.74
C LYS A 380 -7.03 -28.67 13.64
N ILE A 381 -6.68 -28.14 12.48
CA ILE A 381 -7.52 -28.21 11.27
C ILE A 381 -6.90 -29.27 10.35
N ARG A 382 -7.73 -30.15 9.79
CA ARG A 382 -7.30 -31.21 8.90
C ARG A 382 -7.87 -31.01 7.50
N ASP A 383 -7.05 -31.34 6.49
CA ASP A 383 -7.51 -31.41 5.11
C ASP A 383 -8.41 -32.63 4.88
N GLN A 384 -8.97 -32.75 3.66
CA GLN A 384 -9.80 -33.88 3.25
C GLN A 384 -9.07 -35.25 3.32
N LYS A 385 -7.74 -35.23 3.39
CA LYS A 385 -6.90 -36.43 3.52
C LYS A 385 -6.49 -36.71 4.96
N GLY A 386 -7.02 -35.94 5.94
CA GLY A 386 -6.73 -36.10 7.36
C GLY A 386 -5.39 -35.52 7.82
N LYS A 387 -4.65 -34.78 6.97
CA LYS A 387 -3.38 -34.15 7.29
C LYS A 387 -3.61 -32.80 7.99
N ASP A 388 -2.86 -32.56 9.06
CA ASP A 388 -2.93 -31.29 9.78
C ASP A 388 -2.49 -30.12 8.90
N ILE A 389 -3.36 -29.12 8.76
CA ILE A 389 -3.10 -27.85 8.06
C ILE A 389 -2.39 -26.91 9.03
N LYS A 390 -1.24 -26.39 8.65
CA LYS A 390 -0.57 -25.32 9.40
C LYS A 390 -1.29 -24.00 9.11
N ILE A 391 -1.72 -23.34 10.19
CA ILE A 391 -2.46 -22.08 10.13
C ILE A 391 -1.50 -20.90 10.20
N ASP A 392 -1.76 -19.88 9.41
CA ASP A 392 -1.16 -18.56 9.49
C ASP A 392 -2.24 -17.56 9.94
N ILE A 393 -1.90 -16.69 10.90
CA ILE A 393 -2.82 -15.72 11.51
C ILE A 393 -2.24 -14.35 11.26
N VAL A 394 -2.99 -13.51 10.55
CA VAL A 394 -2.62 -12.12 10.27
C VAL A 394 -3.63 -11.22 10.97
N ALA A 395 -3.15 -10.38 11.86
CA ALA A 395 -3.93 -9.38 12.59
C ALA A 395 -3.01 -8.23 12.98
N ARG A 396 -3.57 -7.06 13.25
CA ARG A 396 -2.79 -5.91 13.70
C ARG A 396 -2.04 -6.21 15.01
N GLU A 397 -0.81 -5.72 15.12
CA GLU A 397 0.04 -5.96 16.30
C GLU A 397 -0.36 -5.16 17.53
N GLY A 398 -1.21 -4.14 17.35
CA GLY A 398 -1.65 -3.29 18.45
C GLY A 398 -2.39 -2.04 17.98
N TYR A 399 -2.71 -1.19 18.94
CA TYR A 399 -3.37 0.09 18.70
C TYR A 399 -2.98 1.11 19.77
N THR A 400 -3.17 2.41 19.47
CA THR A 400 -2.97 3.48 20.44
C THR A 400 -4.29 3.81 21.14
N ALA A 401 -4.33 3.68 22.46
CA ALA A 401 -5.51 3.96 23.30
C ALA A 401 -5.73 5.47 23.42
N LYS A 402 -6.45 6.07 22.50
CA LYS A 402 -6.74 7.50 22.46
C LYS A 402 -8.20 7.80 22.76
N ASN A 403 -8.45 8.93 23.44
CA ASN A 403 -9.76 9.58 23.36
C ASN A 403 -10.01 9.99 21.91
N THR A 404 -11.08 9.50 21.30
CA THR A 404 -11.66 10.16 20.16
C THR A 404 -12.33 11.43 20.70
N VAL A 405 -11.65 12.55 20.58
CA VAL A 405 -12.33 13.84 20.68
C VAL A 405 -13.15 13.96 19.41
N GLU A 406 -14.48 13.90 19.56
CA GLU A 406 -15.41 14.26 18.51
C GLU A 406 -15.31 15.76 18.20
#